data_dc2e605d525882530a510f3582dbba04
#
_entry.id   dc2e605d525882530a510f3582dbba04
#
_cell.length_a   1.000
_cell.length_b   1.000
_cell.length_c   1.000
_cell.angle_alpha   90.00
_cell.angle_beta   90.00
_cell.angle_gamma   90.00
#
_symmetry.space_group_name_H-M   'P 1'
#
loop_
_entity.id
_entity.type
_entity.pdbx_description
1 polymer ?
#
loop_
_entity_poly.entity_id
_entity_poly.type
_entity_poly.pdbx_seq_one_letter_code
_entity_poly.pdbx_strand_id
1 'polypeptide(L)'
;IAVIGRMPQQLMEFAKGLTAEQWDTPYREGGWSPRQVVHHLADSHMNGFNRQRLAVVSQEVPSVKAYPQDVFSKLPDYSTDPFLSIILLASLHEKWVSFLNGITDAGWEKSYRHEEDEREYSMKESVQQYAWHSQHHLAHIRIVLDQKD
;
A
#
# COMPACT_ATOMS: atom_id res chain seq x y z
N ILE A 1 -11.07 5.21 5.93
CA ILE A 1 -10.14 4.92 7.05
C ILE A 1 -10.26 3.47 7.50
N ALA A 2 -11.47 2.95 7.78
CA ALA A 2 -11.69 1.60 8.30
C ALA A 2 -11.10 0.48 7.40
N VAL A 3 -11.14 0.63 6.06
CA VAL A 3 -10.54 -0.33 5.12
C VAL A 3 -9.02 -0.36 5.28
N ILE A 4 -8.38 0.82 5.36
CA ILE A 4 -6.94 0.94 5.61
C ILE A 4 -6.57 0.25 6.93
N GLY A 5 -7.34 0.51 8.01
CA GLY A 5 -7.04 -0.08 9.32
C GLY A 5 -7.15 -1.60 9.39
N ARG A 6 -8.04 -2.23 8.61
CA ARG A 6 -8.22 -3.69 8.61
C ARG A 6 -7.29 -4.44 7.67
N MET A 7 -6.69 -3.76 6.70
CA MET A 7 -5.90 -4.40 5.65
C MET A 7 -4.75 -5.27 6.19
N PRO A 8 -3.93 -4.83 7.17
CA PRO A 8 -2.81 -5.66 7.64
C PRO A 8 -3.26 -6.96 8.30
N GLN A 9 -4.39 -6.96 9.02
CA GLN A 9 -4.94 -8.17 9.60
C GLN A 9 -5.41 -9.14 8.50
N GLN A 10 -6.14 -8.67 7.49
CA GLN A 10 -6.58 -9.47 6.35
C GLN A 10 -5.37 -10.04 5.59
N LEU A 11 -4.35 -9.22 5.37
CA LEU A 11 -3.10 -9.64 4.72
C LEU A 11 -2.40 -10.75 5.52
N MET A 12 -2.32 -10.62 6.84
CA MET A 12 -1.73 -11.64 7.71
C MET A 12 -2.53 -12.95 7.66
N GLU A 13 -3.85 -12.89 7.61
CA GLU A 13 -4.72 -14.08 7.48
C GLU A 13 -4.46 -14.80 6.15
N PHE A 14 -4.38 -14.07 5.03
CA PHE A 14 -4.06 -14.65 3.73
C PHE A 14 -2.65 -15.24 3.70
N ALA A 15 -1.66 -14.50 4.22
CA ALA A 15 -0.27 -14.90 4.27
C ALA A 15 -0.05 -16.24 5.00
N LYS A 16 -0.79 -16.47 6.09
CA LYS A 16 -0.73 -17.74 6.84
C LYS A 16 -1.31 -18.93 6.07
N GLY A 17 -2.18 -18.68 5.10
CA GLY A 17 -2.79 -19.73 4.28
C GLY A 17 -1.97 -20.12 3.05
N LEU A 18 -0.97 -19.31 2.66
CA LEU A 18 -0.14 -19.57 1.48
C LEU A 18 0.92 -20.65 1.77
N THR A 19 1.06 -21.59 0.84
CA THR A 19 2.19 -22.54 0.82
C THR A 19 3.49 -21.86 0.38
N ALA A 20 4.64 -22.52 0.59
CA ALA A 20 5.93 -22.00 0.13
C ALA A 20 5.97 -21.76 -1.39
N GLU A 21 5.32 -22.63 -2.17
CA GLU A 21 5.23 -22.51 -3.62
C GLU A 21 4.32 -21.34 -4.04
N GLN A 22 3.16 -21.20 -3.39
CA GLN A 22 2.21 -20.14 -3.67
C GLN A 22 2.79 -18.74 -3.44
N TRP A 23 3.73 -18.59 -2.50
CA TRP A 23 4.41 -17.29 -2.30
C TRP A 23 5.12 -16.77 -3.54
N ASP A 24 5.59 -17.66 -4.40
CA ASP A 24 6.34 -17.30 -5.61
C ASP A 24 5.56 -17.58 -6.92
N THR A 25 4.29 -18.00 -6.80
CA THR A 25 3.39 -18.24 -7.94
C THR A 25 2.71 -16.92 -8.35
N PRO A 26 2.89 -16.44 -9.59
CA PRO A 26 2.19 -15.24 -10.07
C PRO A 26 0.66 -15.43 -10.10
N TYR A 27 -0.11 -14.40 -9.72
CA TYR A 27 -1.58 -14.45 -9.75
C TYR A 27 -2.18 -14.54 -11.17
N ARG A 28 -1.37 -14.25 -12.18
CA ARG A 28 -1.63 -14.43 -13.63
C ARG A 28 -0.33 -14.45 -14.40
N GLU A 29 -0.36 -14.85 -15.68
CA GLU A 29 0.79 -14.74 -16.57
C GLU A 29 1.32 -13.30 -16.63
N GLY A 30 2.62 -13.11 -16.40
CA GLY A 30 3.28 -11.79 -16.33
C GLY A 30 2.88 -10.92 -15.15
N GLY A 31 2.08 -11.46 -14.21
CA GLY A 31 1.71 -10.76 -12.96
C GLY A 31 2.75 -10.94 -11.87
N TRP A 32 2.53 -10.28 -10.75
CA TRP A 32 3.36 -10.39 -9.56
C TRP A 32 2.96 -11.61 -8.71
N SER A 33 3.93 -12.19 -8.02
CA SER A 33 3.68 -13.19 -6.98
C SER A 33 3.17 -12.53 -5.69
N PRO A 34 2.54 -13.29 -4.76
CA PRO A 34 2.17 -12.79 -3.44
C PRO A 34 3.33 -12.12 -2.69
N ARG A 35 4.55 -12.68 -2.78
CA ARG A 35 5.77 -12.08 -2.22
C ARG A 35 5.99 -10.66 -2.75
N GLN A 36 6.00 -10.50 -4.06
CA GLN A 36 6.19 -9.19 -4.70
C GLN A 36 5.06 -8.22 -4.34
N VAL A 37 3.81 -8.69 -4.32
CA VAL A 37 2.64 -7.87 -3.93
C VAL A 37 2.76 -7.36 -2.51
N VAL A 38 3.20 -8.19 -1.57
CA VAL A 38 3.36 -7.79 -0.15
C VAL A 38 4.45 -6.74 0.02
N HIS A 39 5.61 -6.90 -0.61
CA HIS A 39 6.67 -5.88 -0.58
C HIS A 39 6.22 -4.58 -1.25
N HIS A 40 5.55 -4.67 -2.42
CA HIS A 40 4.97 -3.51 -3.10
C HIS A 40 3.95 -2.75 -2.24
N LEU A 41 3.09 -3.47 -1.50
CA LEU A 41 2.15 -2.83 -0.58
C LEU A 41 2.89 -2.01 0.49
N ALA A 42 3.99 -2.51 1.04
CA ALA A 42 4.79 -1.77 2.01
C ALA A 42 5.37 -0.49 1.40
N ASP A 43 6.00 -0.57 0.23
CA ASP A 43 6.57 0.57 -0.47
C ASP A 43 5.51 1.60 -0.84
N SER A 44 4.42 1.17 -1.46
CA SER A 44 3.34 2.05 -1.89
C SER A 44 2.69 2.76 -0.71
N HIS A 45 2.41 2.04 0.39
CA HIS A 45 1.72 2.61 1.54
C HIS A 45 2.62 3.53 2.37
N MET A 46 3.94 3.28 2.45
CA MET A 46 4.90 4.24 3.02
C MET A 46 4.90 5.55 2.23
N ASN A 47 4.94 5.46 0.90
CA ASN A 47 4.87 6.63 0.02
C ASN A 47 3.54 7.37 0.20
N GLY A 48 2.42 6.67 0.21
CA GLY A 48 1.09 7.25 0.41
C GLY A 48 0.93 8.00 1.72
N PHE A 49 1.31 7.36 2.81
CA PHE A 49 1.29 7.97 4.14
C PHE A 49 2.16 9.24 4.20
N ASN A 50 3.37 9.17 3.62
CA ASN A 50 4.26 10.33 3.61
C ASN A 50 3.72 11.48 2.76
N ARG A 51 3.14 11.20 1.58
CA ARG A 51 2.50 12.21 0.71
C ARG A 51 1.37 12.95 1.43
N GLN A 52 0.50 12.21 2.13
CA GLN A 52 -0.60 12.80 2.89
C GLN A 52 -0.10 13.67 4.05
N ARG A 53 0.95 13.25 4.75
CA ARG A 53 1.57 14.05 5.80
C ARG A 53 2.18 15.34 5.25
N LEU A 54 2.89 15.25 4.12
CA LEU A 54 3.44 16.43 3.43
C LEU A 54 2.33 17.41 3.05
N ALA A 55 1.21 16.92 2.51
CA ALA A 55 0.06 17.76 2.16
C ALA A 55 -0.45 18.55 3.37
N VAL A 56 -0.61 17.88 4.51
CA VAL A 56 -1.16 18.50 5.73
C VAL A 56 -0.24 19.58 6.32
N VAL A 57 1.09 19.39 6.26
CA VAL A 57 2.04 20.34 6.88
C VAL A 57 2.49 21.46 5.94
N SER A 58 2.26 21.34 4.64
CA SER A 58 2.71 22.30 3.65
C SER A 58 1.78 23.52 3.60
N GLN A 59 2.37 24.70 3.41
CA GLN A 59 1.61 25.93 3.16
C GLN A 59 1.01 25.95 1.77
N GLU A 60 1.79 25.53 0.77
CA GLU A 60 1.39 25.37 -0.63
C GLU A 60 1.18 23.88 -0.95
N VAL A 61 0.50 23.60 -2.09
CA VAL A 61 0.31 22.22 -2.57
C VAL A 61 1.66 21.61 -2.92
N PRO A 62 2.15 20.59 -2.18
CA PRO A 62 3.45 19.99 -2.46
C PRO A 62 3.38 19.13 -3.71
N SER A 63 4.44 19.18 -4.52
CA SER A 63 4.66 18.24 -5.62
C SER A 63 5.35 16.99 -5.09
N VAL A 64 4.84 15.82 -5.47
CA VAL A 64 5.35 14.51 -5.02
C VAL A 64 5.67 13.61 -6.21
N LYS A 65 6.79 12.91 -6.13
CA LYS A 65 7.23 11.98 -7.18
C LYS A 65 6.60 10.61 -7.03
N ALA A 66 6.38 9.96 -8.18
CA ALA A 66 6.18 8.52 -8.20
C ALA A 66 7.47 7.78 -7.79
N TYR A 67 7.32 6.61 -7.21
CA TYR A 67 8.45 5.70 -7.09
C TYR A 67 8.38 4.64 -8.22
N PRO A 68 9.53 4.22 -8.78
CA PRO A 68 9.56 3.31 -9.91
C PRO A 68 9.31 1.87 -9.46
N GLN A 69 8.04 1.51 -9.24
CA GLN A 69 7.62 0.23 -8.66
C GLN A 69 8.19 -0.99 -9.39
N ASP A 70 8.28 -0.96 -10.73
CA ASP A 70 8.82 -2.05 -11.53
C ASP A 70 10.34 -2.23 -11.37
N VAL A 71 11.04 -1.17 -10.97
CA VAL A 71 12.46 -1.23 -10.63
C VAL A 71 12.63 -1.72 -9.21
N PHE A 72 11.81 -1.22 -8.27
CA PHE A 72 11.84 -1.65 -6.87
C PHE A 72 11.53 -3.14 -6.74
N SER A 73 10.58 -3.67 -7.51
CA SER A 73 10.24 -5.10 -7.49
C SER A 73 11.39 -6.06 -7.84
N LYS A 74 12.51 -5.53 -8.34
CA LYS A 74 13.73 -6.27 -8.70
C LYS A 74 14.87 -6.07 -7.71
N LEU A 75 14.68 -5.27 -6.66
CA LEU A 75 15.70 -5.02 -5.65
C LEU A 75 15.86 -6.24 -4.71
N PRO A 76 17.03 -6.40 -4.07
CA PRO A 76 17.32 -7.58 -3.25
C PRO A 76 16.36 -7.80 -2.07
N ASP A 77 15.79 -6.74 -1.51
CA ASP A 77 14.84 -6.79 -0.40
C ASP A 77 13.50 -7.46 -0.78
N TYR A 78 13.13 -7.47 -2.06
CA TYR A 78 11.96 -8.22 -2.56
C TYR A 78 12.15 -9.75 -2.51
N SER A 79 13.36 -10.22 -2.24
CA SER A 79 13.67 -11.65 -2.02
C SER A 79 13.69 -12.03 -0.54
N THR A 80 13.44 -11.08 0.36
CA THR A 80 13.42 -11.34 1.81
C THR A 80 12.11 -11.99 2.25
N ASP A 81 12.02 -12.35 3.54
CA ASP A 81 10.80 -12.88 4.12
C ASP A 81 9.66 -11.84 4.02
N PRO A 82 8.55 -12.13 3.31
CA PRO A 82 7.44 -11.19 3.15
C PRO A 82 6.78 -10.81 4.47
N PHE A 83 6.92 -11.60 5.53
CA PHE A 83 6.42 -11.24 6.86
C PHE A 83 7.08 -9.98 7.43
N LEU A 84 8.30 -9.62 7.00
CA LEU A 84 8.91 -8.33 7.36
C LEU A 84 8.08 -7.15 6.87
N SER A 85 7.62 -7.19 5.63
CA SER A 85 6.74 -6.16 5.07
C SER A 85 5.35 -6.18 5.68
N ILE A 86 4.81 -7.34 6.06
CA ILE A 86 3.52 -7.43 6.76
C ILE A 86 3.60 -6.77 8.15
N ILE A 87 4.67 -6.99 8.89
CA ILE A 87 4.91 -6.35 10.21
C ILE A 87 5.07 -4.83 10.04
N LEU A 88 5.84 -4.41 9.03
CA LEU A 88 5.99 -2.99 8.68
C LEU A 88 4.64 -2.35 8.36
N LEU A 89 3.82 -2.99 7.52
CA LEU A 89 2.47 -2.53 7.18
C LEU A 89 1.56 -2.44 8.41
N ALA A 90 1.61 -3.39 9.32
CA ALA A 90 0.81 -3.36 10.53
C ALA A 90 1.11 -2.10 11.36
N SER A 91 2.38 -1.84 11.63
CA SER A 91 2.81 -0.66 12.39
C SER A 91 2.54 0.65 11.64
N LEU A 92 2.75 0.67 10.32
CA LEU A 92 2.49 1.82 9.46
C LEU A 92 1.00 2.19 9.47
N HIS A 93 0.12 1.21 9.31
CA HIS A 93 -1.33 1.44 9.25
C HIS A 93 -1.92 1.89 10.59
N GLU A 94 -1.41 1.41 11.72
CA GLU A 94 -1.80 1.96 13.01
C GLU A 94 -1.48 3.46 13.12
N LYS A 95 -0.25 3.84 12.73
CA LYS A 95 0.15 5.27 12.69
C LYS A 95 -0.69 6.04 11.68
N TRP A 96 -0.99 5.46 10.54
CA TRP A 96 -1.77 6.12 9.50
C TRP A 96 -3.21 6.36 9.91
N VAL A 97 -3.88 5.38 10.50
CA VAL A 97 -5.23 5.51 11.06
C VAL A 97 -5.26 6.57 12.18
N SER A 98 -4.27 6.55 13.07
CA SER A 98 -4.12 7.56 14.12
C SER A 98 -3.98 8.97 13.53
N PHE A 99 -3.13 9.14 12.51
CA PHE A 99 -2.96 10.40 11.79
C PHE A 99 -4.28 10.88 11.16
N LEU A 100 -4.96 10.02 10.39
CA LEU A 100 -6.21 10.37 9.70
C LEU A 100 -7.36 10.72 10.64
N ASN A 101 -7.40 10.11 11.83
CA ASN A 101 -8.40 10.42 12.85
C ASN A 101 -8.07 11.70 13.63
N GLY A 102 -6.81 12.14 13.63
CA GLY A 102 -6.33 13.28 14.39
C GLY A 102 -6.15 14.56 13.58
N ILE A 103 -6.23 14.53 12.25
CA ILE A 103 -6.11 15.75 11.44
C ILE A 103 -7.38 16.59 11.55
N THR A 104 -7.21 17.93 11.51
CA THR A 104 -8.32 18.91 11.57
C THR A 104 -9.09 18.95 10.24
N ASP A 105 -10.26 19.61 10.25
CA ASP A 105 -11.04 19.86 9.02
C ASP A 105 -10.18 20.58 7.96
N ALA A 106 -9.36 21.54 8.38
CA ALA A 106 -8.42 22.23 7.50
C ALA A 106 -7.36 21.28 6.90
N GLY A 107 -6.96 20.25 7.64
CA GLY A 107 -6.08 19.20 7.13
C GLY A 107 -6.75 18.33 6.07
N TRP A 108 -8.06 18.09 6.19
CA TRP A 108 -8.85 17.36 5.18
C TRP A 108 -9.07 18.13 3.88
N GLU A 109 -8.96 19.45 3.89
CA GLU A 109 -9.05 20.30 2.70
C GLU A 109 -7.70 20.44 1.96
N LYS A 110 -6.63 19.83 2.47
CA LYS A 110 -5.32 19.81 1.82
C LYS A 110 -5.25 18.84 0.66
N SER A 111 -4.25 19.03 -0.20
CA SER A 111 -3.99 18.24 -1.40
C SER A 111 -2.48 18.13 -1.67
N TYR A 112 -2.11 17.25 -2.57
CA TYR A 112 -0.77 17.18 -3.16
C TYR A 112 -0.88 16.96 -4.67
N ARG A 113 0.11 17.43 -5.44
CA ARG A 113 0.21 17.19 -6.87
C ARG A 113 1.16 16.02 -7.14
N HIS A 114 0.69 15.04 -7.90
CA HIS A 114 1.52 13.92 -8.34
C HIS A 114 2.17 14.24 -9.68
N GLU A 115 3.52 14.20 -9.75
CA GLU A 115 4.28 14.69 -10.90
C GLU A 115 4.09 13.84 -12.16
N GLU A 116 3.86 12.53 -12.01
CA GLU A 116 3.80 11.61 -13.16
C GLU A 116 2.51 11.78 -13.99
N ASP A 117 1.37 11.94 -13.32
CA ASP A 117 0.06 12.14 -13.98
C ASP A 117 -0.39 13.61 -13.98
N GLU A 118 0.46 14.50 -13.47
CA GLU A 118 0.23 15.95 -13.33
C GLU A 118 -1.08 16.31 -12.60
N ARG A 119 -1.63 15.37 -11.85
CA ARG A 119 -2.92 15.50 -11.16
C ARG A 119 -2.72 15.92 -9.71
N GLU A 120 -3.64 16.77 -9.26
CA GLU A 120 -3.82 17.10 -7.86
C GLU A 120 -4.81 16.13 -7.20
N TYR A 121 -4.39 15.56 -6.07
CA TYR A 121 -5.19 14.64 -5.26
C TYR A 121 -5.54 15.31 -3.93
N SER A 122 -6.82 15.47 -3.66
CA SER A 122 -7.30 15.84 -2.33
C SER A 122 -6.98 14.73 -1.32
N MET A 123 -6.96 15.09 -0.03
CA MET A 123 -6.79 14.10 1.05
C MET A 123 -7.85 13.00 0.98
N LYS A 124 -9.11 13.34 0.68
CA LYS A 124 -10.22 12.38 0.55
C LYS A 124 -10.00 11.39 -0.59
N GLU A 125 -9.63 11.89 -1.79
CA GLU A 125 -9.31 11.04 -2.95
C GLU A 125 -8.12 10.14 -2.67
N SER A 126 -7.06 10.67 -2.05
CA SER A 126 -5.89 9.90 -1.69
C SER A 126 -6.22 8.75 -0.72
N VAL A 127 -7.01 9.00 0.32
CA VAL A 127 -7.46 7.96 1.26
C VAL A 127 -8.33 6.90 0.56
N GLN A 128 -9.22 7.30 -0.34
CA GLN A 128 -10.05 6.39 -1.13
C GLN A 128 -9.20 5.52 -2.06
N GLN A 129 -8.20 6.12 -2.71
CA GLN A 129 -7.26 5.40 -3.59
C GLN A 129 -6.50 4.32 -2.83
N TYR A 130 -5.97 4.63 -1.64
CA TYR A 130 -5.23 3.64 -0.84
C TYR A 130 -6.13 2.59 -0.20
N ALA A 131 -7.38 2.92 0.11
CA ALA A 131 -8.38 1.93 0.52
C ALA A 131 -8.71 0.97 -0.63
N TRP A 132 -8.90 1.47 -1.84
CA TRP A 132 -9.10 0.65 -3.04
C TRP A 132 -7.85 -0.19 -3.35
N HIS A 133 -6.66 0.42 -3.34
CA HIS A 133 -5.37 -0.23 -3.60
C HIS A 133 -5.13 -1.41 -2.65
N SER A 134 -5.45 -1.24 -1.37
CA SER A 134 -5.42 -2.32 -0.38
C SER A 134 -6.26 -3.53 -0.81
N GLN A 135 -7.53 -3.29 -1.16
CA GLN A 135 -8.44 -4.38 -1.54
C GLN A 135 -8.06 -5.01 -2.89
N HIS A 136 -7.59 -4.21 -3.83
CA HIS A 136 -7.12 -4.67 -5.13
C HIS A 136 -5.97 -5.69 -4.99
N HIS A 137 -4.97 -5.37 -4.18
CA HIS A 137 -3.83 -6.26 -3.98
C HIS A 137 -4.13 -7.46 -3.06
N LEU A 138 -5.01 -7.31 -2.09
CA LEU A 138 -5.53 -8.46 -1.34
C LEU A 138 -6.25 -9.45 -2.26
N ALA A 139 -6.99 -8.96 -3.26
CA ALA A 139 -7.64 -9.83 -4.25
C ALA A 139 -6.62 -10.59 -5.11
N HIS A 140 -5.48 -9.98 -5.49
CA HIS A 140 -4.40 -10.69 -6.19
C HIS A 140 -3.83 -11.85 -5.36
N ILE A 141 -3.57 -11.63 -4.08
CA ILE A 141 -3.09 -12.68 -3.16
C ILE A 141 -4.13 -13.79 -3.02
N ARG A 142 -5.40 -13.41 -2.90
CA ARG A 142 -6.50 -14.36 -2.77
C ARG A 142 -6.65 -15.27 -3.99
N ILE A 143 -6.44 -14.75 -5.21
CA ILE A 143 -6.45 -15.56 -6.44
C ILE A 143 -5.47 -16.73 -6.32
N VAL A 144 -4.26 -16.49 -5.81
CA VAL A 144 -3.26 -17.54 -5.62
C VAL A 144 -3.63 -18.47 -4.46
N LEU A 145 -4.09 -17.91 -3.35
CA LEU A 145 -4.52 -18.69 -2.16
C LEU A 145 -5.65 -19.67 -2.49
N ASP A 146 -6.60 -19.26 -3.36
CA ASP A 146 -7.76 -20.07 -3.73
C ASP A 146 -7.43 -21.10 -4.85
N GLN A 147 -6.22 -21.07 -5.44
CA GLN A 147 -5.76 -22.13 -6.35
C GLN A 147 -5.52 -23.41 -5.53
N LYS A 148 -6.38 -24.40 -5.78
CA LYS A 148 -6.19 -25.75 -5.22
C LYS A 148 -5.29 -26.54 -6.17
N ASP A 149 -4.33 -27.26 -5.58
CA ASP A 149 -3.55 -28.30 -6.27
C ASP A 149 -4.44 -29.37 -6.89
#